data_70667789dc2ecba74083056a35cd0c8f
#
_entry.id   70667789dc2ecba74083056a35cd0c8f
#
_cell.length_a   1.000
_cell.length_b   1.000
_cell.length_c   1.000
_cell.angle_alpha   90.00
_cell.angle_beta   90.00
_cell.angle_gamma   90.00
#
_symmetry.space_group_name_H-M   'P 1'
#
loop_
_entity.id
_entity.type
_entity.pdbx_description
1 polymer ?
#
loop_
_entity_poly.entity_id
_entity_poly.type
_entity_poly.pdbx_seq_one_letter_code
_entity_poly.pdbx_strand_id
1 'polypeptide(L)'
;MDSTNLDSKLFIEFKSRGKRCQLIYISDSHSEGLYEIVSTERERLAMWLPWVDEMKSVENEKAFIKYAREKMEHNELFMLTICVNQKPVGMIDIHNIDLQKHQAEIGYWISEKYENQGFVKQGLKELIKIIPSKFKIDKLLIYIDVDNVKSKFIPISLGFKKESEISQFEFYNESYHDFEIYGLNVNERNIANG
;
A
#
# COMPACT_ATOMS: atom_id res chain seq x y z
N MET A 1 7.44 -5.27 23.04
CA MET A 1 8.26 -4.60 21.99
C MET A 1 8.32 -3.13 22.33
N ASP A 2 9.52 -2.57 22.41
CA ASP A 2 9.69 -1.18 22.83
C ASP A 2 8.85 -0.23 21.96
N SER A 3 7.95 0.50 22.57
CA SER A 3 7.14 1.57 21.98
C SER A 3 7.96 2.83 21.61
N THR A 4 9.28 2.68 21.54
CA THR A 4 10.21 3.77 21.28
C THR A 4 10.26 4.10 19.79
N ASN A 5 9.57 5.19 19.46
CA ASN A 5 9.84 6.09 18.33
C ASN A 5 9.89 5.44 16.93
N LEU A 6 8.70 5.08 16.41
CA LEU A 6 8.51 4.73 15.00
C LEU A 6 8.58 5.96 14.06
N ASP A 7 8.80 7.16 14.59
CA ASP A 7 8.83 8.38 13.81
C ASP A 7 9.92 8.33 12.76
N SER A 8 9.51 8.29 11.50
CA SER A 8 10.37 8.29 10.31
C SER A 8 11.40 7.14 10.28
N LYS A 9 11.13 6.04 11.01
CA LYS A 9 12.04 4.88 11.02
C LYS A 9 12.04 4.21 9.65
N LEU A 10 13.23 4.06 9.09
CA LEU A 10 13.45 3.31 7.86
C LEU A 10 13.04 1.84 8.06
N PHE A 11 12.18 1.33 7.17
CA PHE A 11 11.81 -0.08 7.16
C PHE A 11 12.60 -0.87 6.11
N ILE A 12 12.61 -0.38 4.86
CA ILE A 12 13.36 -0.99 3.75
C ILE A 12 13.97 0.11 2.89
N GLU A 13 15.19 -0.11 2.43
CA GLU A 13 15.82 0.70 1.38
C GLU A 13 16.07 -0.16 0.15
N PHE A 14 15.80 0.40 -1.02
CA PHE A 14 16.04 -0.25 -2.30
C PHE A 14 16.37 0.77 -3.39
N LYS A 15 16.82 0.30 -4.54
CA LYS A 15 17.03 1.13 -5.72
C LYS A 15 16.04 0.77 -6.82
N SER A 16 15.49 1.77 -7.48
CA SER A 16 14.70 1.61 -8.70
C SER A 16 15.10 2.67 -9.70
N ARG A 17 15.45 2.24 -10.94
CA ARG A 17 15.92 3.13 -12.02
C ARG A 17 17.02 4.11 -11.58
N GLY A 18 17.97 3.64 -10.76
CA GLY A 18 19.08 4.44 -10.27
C GLY A 18 18.75 5.42 -9.13
N LYS A 19 17.48 5.55 -8.74
CA LYS A 19 17.06 6.38 -7.62
C LYS A 19 17.07 5.61 -6.31
N ARG A 20 17.45 6.27 -5.22
CA ARG A 20 17.32 5.75 -3.87
C ARG A 20 15.85 5.84 -3.44
N CYS A 21 15.30 4.72 -3.05
CA CYS A 21 13.91 4.55 -2.61
C CYS A 21 13.88 3.96 -1.22
N GLN A 22 12.94 4.38 -0.43
CA GLN A 22 12.78 3.95 0.95
C GLN A 22 11.30 3.67 1.22
N LEU A 23 11.01 2.59 1.94
CA LEU A 23 9.77 2.41 2.66
C LEU A 23 10.03 2.80 4.11
N ILE A 24 9.31 3.80 4.58
CA ILE A 24 9.49 4.40 5.89
C ILE A 24 8.17 4.26 6.65
N TYR A 25 8.22 3.91 7.93
CA TYR A 25 7.01 3.91 8.75
C TYR A 25 6.31 5.27 8.66
N ILE A 26 5.00 5.24 8.46
CA ILE A 26 4.22 6.48 8.37
C ILE A 26 4.40 7.33 9.62
N SER A 27 4.60 8.63 9.43
CA SER A 27 4.82 9.58 10.52
C SER A 27 4.30 10.98 10.18
N ASP A 28 4.12 11.81 11.18
CA ASP A 28 3.63 13.19 11.01
C ASP A 28 4.52 14.03 10.08
N SER A 29 5.82 13.73 10.02
CA SER A 29 6.76 14.41 9.11
C SER A 29 6.44 14.19 7.62
N HIS A 30 5.62 13.20 7.29
CA HIS A 30 5.18 12.92 5.92
C HIS A 30 3.88 13.64 5.53
N SER A 31 3.14 14.17 6.50
CA SER A 31 1.78 14.68 6.32
C SER A 31 1.66 15.77 5.26
N GLU A 32 2.54 16.78 5.30
CA GLU A 32 2.52 17.87 4.34
C GLU A 32 2.77 17.38 2.91
N GLY A 33 3.79 16.51 2.73
CA GLY A 33 4.14 15.98 1.41
C GLY A 33 3.10 15.02 0.84
N LEU A 34 2.47 14.19 1.68
CA LEU A 34 1.37 13.31 1.25
C LEU A 34 0.12 14.11 0.91
N TYR A 35 -0.25 15.07 1.76
CA TYR A 35 -1.39 15.95 1.50
C TYR A 35 -1.19 16.81 0.23
N GLU A 36 0.01 17.33 -0.01
CA GLU A 36 0.32 18.07 -1.24
C GLU A 36 -0.01 17.22 -2.48
N ILE A 37 0.38 15.95 -2.48
CA ILE A 37 0.06 15.02 -3.59
C ILE A 37 -1.46 14.83 -3.70
N VAL A 38 -2.13 14.50 -2.59
CA VAL A 38 -3.58 14.26 -2.58
C VAL A 38 -4.35 15.51 -3.04
N SER A 39 -3.95 16.68 -2.62
CA SER A 39 -4.62 17.93 -2.99
C SER A 39 -4.42 18.30 -4.46
N THR A 40 -3.21 18.10 -4.99
CA THR A 40 -2.88 18.46 -6.38
C THR A 40 -3.34 17.43 -7.41
N GLU A 41 -3.47 16.17 -7.00
CA GLU A 41 -3.87 15.06 -7.86
C GLU A 41 -5.25 14.49 -7.49
N ARG A 42 -6.09 15.29 -6.81
CA ARG A 42 -7.37 14.87 -6.23
C ARG A 42 -8.28 14.13 -7.22
N GLU A 43 -8.56 14.74 -8.37
CA GLU A 43 -9.45 14.16 -9.37
C GLU A 43 -8.96 12.78 -9.84
N ARG A 44 -7.65 12.63 -10.06
CA ARG A 44 -7.05 11.37 -10.49
C ARG A 44 -7.10 10.29 -9.40
N LEU A 45 -6.78 10.67 -8.17
CA LEU A 45 -6.75 9.73 -7.05
C LEU A 45 -8.16 9.32 -6.62
N ALA A 46 -9.11 10.27 -6.58
CA ALA A 46 -10.50 10.01 -6.21
C ALA A 46 -11.21 9.04 -7.16
N MET A 47 -10.72 8.89 -8.40
CA MET A 47 -11.26 7.87 -9.30
C MET A 47 -11.14 6.44 -8.76
N TRP A 48 -10.17 6.18 -7.86
CA TRP A 48 -9.85 4.83 -7.38
C TRP A 48 -9.78 4.71 -5.86
N LEU A 49 -9.77 5.84 -5.14
CA LEU A 49 -9.52 5.92 -3.70
C LEU A 49 -10.62 6.76 -3.04
N PRO A 50 -11.71 6.14 -2.57
CA PRO A 50 -12.88 6.85 -2.03
C PRO A 50 -12.55 7.82 -0.87
N TRP A 51 -11.53 7.49 -0.06
CA TRP A 51 -11.11 8.30 1.08
C TRP A 51 -10.53 9.67 0.70
N VAL A 52 -10.16 9.88 -0.56
CA VAL A 52 -9.54 11.15 -1.05
C VAL A 52 -10.48 12.34 -0.85
N ASP A 53 -11.78 12.13 -0.96
CA ASP A 53 -12.78 13.20 -0.80
C ASP A 53 -12.87 13.73 0.65
N GLU A 54 -12.49 12.91 1.62
CA GLU A 54 -12.44 13.29 3.03
C GLU A 54 -11.11 13.97 3.41
N MET A 55 -10.07 13.79 2.62
CA MET A 55 -8.75 14.36 2.85
C MET A 55 -8.67 15.81 2.37
N LYS A 56 -9.14 16.76 3.20
CA LYS A 56 -9.34 18.19 2.83
C LYS A 56 -8.25 19.13 3.35
N SER A 57 -7.43 18.69 4.28
CA SER A 57 -6.37 19.51 4.88
C SER A 57 -5.20 18.67 5.38
N VAL A 58 -4.07 19.32 5.68
CA VAL A 58 -2.93 18.67 6.33
C VAL A 58 -3.32 18.13 7.70
N GLU A 59 -4.25 18.76 8.41
CA GLU A 59 -4.76 18.30 9.70
C GLU A 59 -5.53 16.99 9.56
N ASN A 60 -6.28 16.79 8.47
CA ASN A 60 -6.92 15.49 8.18
C ASN A 60 -5.85 14.41 7.93
N GLU A 61 -4.79 14.73 7.18
CA GLU A 61 -3.68 13.80 6.96
C GLU A 61 -2.97 13.43 8.29
N LYS A 62 -2.70 14.41 9.17
CA LYS A 62 -2.13 14.14 10.51
C LYS A 62 -3.06 13.28 11.36
N ALA A 63 -4.35 13.56 11.34
CA ALA A 63 -5.34 12.76 12.07
C ALA A 63 -5.38 11.32 11.56
N PHE A 64 -5.34 11.12 10.24
CA PHE A 64 -5.24 9.80 9.62
C PHE A 64 -3.93 9.09 10.00
N ILE A 65 -2.79 9.77 9.94
CA ILE A 65 -1.49 9.21 10.36
C ILE A 65 -1.53 8.74 11.82
N LYS A 66 -2.08 9.56 12.71
CA LYS A 66 -2.26 9.18 14.12
C LYS A 66 -3.11 7.92 14.26
N TYR A 67 -4.27 7.88 13.61
CA TYR A 67 -5.14 6.70 13.59
C TYR A 67 -4.41 5.45 13.05
N ALA A 68 -3.71 5.60 11.92
CA ALA A 68 -2.96 4.50 11.32
C ALA A 68 -1.88 3.96 12.29
N ARG A 69 -1.16 4.83 12.98
CA ARG A 69 -0.14 4.43 13.96
C ARG A 69 -0.73 3.69 15.15
N GLU A 70 -1.88 4.15 15.68
CA GLU A 70 -2.59 3.43 16.74
C GLU A 70 -2.99 2.02 16.29
N LYS A 71 -3.50 1.86 15.06
CA LYS A 71 -3.82 0.56 14.48
C LYS A 71 -2.58 -0.32 14.27
N MET A 72 -1.46 0.28 13.89
CA MET A 72 -0.18 -0.45 13.74
C MET A 72 0.34 -1.01 15.06
N GLU A 73 0.14 -0.31 16.18
CA GLU A 73 0.50 -0.80 17.53
C GLU A 73 -0.28 -2.07 17.90
N HIS A 74 -1.51 -2.21 17.39
CA HIS A 74 -2.37 -3.38 17.62
C HIS A 74 -2.22 -4.46 16.53
N ASN A 75 -1.32 -4.29 15.55
CA ASN A 75 -1.14 -5.16 14.38
C ASN A 75 -2.41 -5.31 13.51
N GLU A 76 -3.30 -4.33 13.51
CA GLU A 76 -4.51 -4.30 12.69
C GLU A 76 -4.26 -3.67 11.32
N LEU A 77 -3.21 -2.88 11.22
CA LEU A 77 -2.75 -2.19 10.02
C LEU A 77 -1.23 -2.16 9.99
N PHE A 78 -0.64 -2.14 8.81
CA PHE A 78 0.79 -1.86 8.65
C PHE A 78 0.97 -0.92 7.47
N MET A 79 1.49 0.28 7.70
CA MET A 79 1.50 1.34 6.70
C MET A 79 2.88 1.96 6.55
N LEU A 80 3.30 2.10 5.30
CA LEU A 80 4.61 2.60 4.90
C LEU A 80 4.47 3.71 3.86
N THR A 81 5.19 4.80 4.09
CA THR A 81 5.36 5.84 3.08
C THR A 81 6.45 5.43 2.09
N ILE A 82 6.15 5.54 0.81
CA ILE A 82 7.17 5.43 -0.25
C ILE A 82 7.87 6.77 -0.34
N CYS A 83 9.19 6.78 -0.10
CA CYS A 83 10.01 7.98 -0.27
C CYS A 83 11.03 7.79 -1.40
N VAL A 84 11.14 8.78 -2.27
CA VAL A 84 12.16 8.85 -3.32
C VAL A 84 13.02 10.08 -3.09
N ASN A 85 14.34 9.87 -2.90
CA ASN A 85 15.25 10.94 -2.49
C ASN A 85 14.73 11.71 -1.26
N GLN A 86 14.24 10.99 -0.26
CA GLN A 86 13.70 11.49 1.02
C GLN A 86 12.36 12.25 0.91
N LYS A 87 11.73 12.31 -0.25
CA LYS A 87 10.42 12.95 -0.43
C LYS A 87 9.32 11.90 -0.46
N PRO A 88 8.24 12.06 0.31
CA PRO A 88 7.04 11.22 0.19
C PRO A 88 6.48 11.29 -1.23
N VAL A 89 6.14 10.14 -1.80
CA VAL A 89 5.61 10.06 -3.16
C VAL A 89 4.39 9.14 -3.28
N GLY A 90 4.01 8.45 -2.21
CA GLY A 90 2.91 7.51 -2.17
C GLY A 90 2.97 6.61 -0.94
N MET A 91 2.15 5.59 -0.90
CA MET A 91 2.04 4.69 0.25
C MET A 91 1.86 3.24 -0.19
N ILE A 92 2.24 2.34 0.70
CA ILE A 92 1.90 0.91 0.67
C ILE A 92 1.39 0.56 2.06
N ASP A 93 0.29 -0.17 2.12
CA ASP A 93 -0.26 -0.67 3.37
C ASP A 93 -0.61 -2.16 3.31
N ILE A 94 -0.72 -2.76 4.49
CA ILE A 94 -1.23 -4.11 4.72
C ILE A 94 -2.36 -3.95 5.72
N HIS A 95 -3.54 -4.30 5.33
CA HIS A 95 -4.77 -4.18 6.11
C HIS A 95 -5.60 -5.46 6.06
N ASN A 96 -6.74 -5.49 6.72
CA ASN A 96 -7.59 -6.67 6.80
C ASN A 96 -6.80 -7.94 7.18
N ILE A 97 -5.92 -7.79 8.19
CA ILE A 97 -5.02 -8.85 8.63
C ILE A 97 -5.85 -9.91 9.38
N ASP A 98 -6.04 -11.07 8.74
CA ASP A 98 -6.74 -12.23 9.31
C ASP A 98 -5.73 -13.31 9.71
N LEU A 99 -5.38 -13.34 11.00
CA LEU A 99 -4.43 -14.32 11.53
C LEU A 99 -4.99 -15.74 11.61
N GLN A 100 -6.32 -15.91 11.54
CA GLN A 100 -6.93 -17.26 11.53
C GLN A 100 -6.80 -17.90 10.15
N LYS A 101 -6.96 -17.09 9.09
CA LYS A 101 -6.78 -17.52 7.71
C LYS A 101 -5.36 -17.34 7.19
N HIS A 102 -4.46 -16.77 8.00
CA HIS A 102 -3.09 -16.42 7.61
C HIS A 102 -3.03 -15.55 6.34
N GLN A 103 -3.96 -14.60 6.19
CA GLN A 103 -4.06 -13.76 5.01
C GLN A 103 -4.14 -12.27 5.37
N ALA A 104 -3.76 -11.42 4.43
CA ALA A 104 -3.90 -9.98 4.54
C ALA A 104 -4.08 -9.36 3.15
N GLU A 105 -4.61 -8.14 3.13
CA GLU A 105 -4.76 -7.36 1.93
C GLU A 105 -3.63 -6.33 1.82
N ILE A 106 -3.25 -6.00 0.59
CA ILE A 106 -2.27 -4.97 0.27
C ILE A 106 -2.96 -3.86 -0.52
N GLY A 107 -2.82 -2.63 -0.03
CA GLY A 107 -3.14 -1.40 -0.73
C GLY A 107 -1.89 -0.64 -1.15
N TYR A 108 -2.00 0.16 -2.20
CA TYR A 108 -0.94 1.09 -2.63
C TYR A 108 -1.47 2.19 -3.53
N TRP A 109 -0.82 3.34 -3.41
CA TRP A 109 -0.97 4.42 -4.38
C TRP A 109 0.33 5.21 -4.52
N ILE A 110 0.48 5.93 -5.62
CA ILE A 110 1.67 6.74 -5.90
C ILE A 110 1.28 7.98 -6.72
N SER A 111 2.01 9.09 -6.51
CA SER A 111 1.88 10.29 -7.32
C SER A 111 2.14 10.00 -8.81
N GLU A 112 1.35 10.61 -9.71
CA GLU A 112 1.45 10.46 -11.16
C GLU A 112 2.87 10.67 -11.67
N LYS A 113 3.56 11.68 -11.13
CA LYS A 113 4.96 12.00 -11.47
C LYS A 113 5.92 10.82 -11.27
N TYR A 114 5.56 9.87 -10.41
CA TYR A 114 6.38 8.72 -10.06
C TYR A 114 5.83 7.40 -10.59
N GLU A 115 4.71 7.43 -11.32
CA GLU A 115 4.17 6.25 -12.00
C GLU A 115 5.16 5.68 -13.04
N ASN A 116 4.97 4.43 -13.41
CA ASN A 116 5.74 3.72 -14.45
C ASN A 116 7.28 3.68 -14.22
N GLN A 117 7.74 4.05 -13.02
CA GLN A 117 9.16 3.99 -12.63
C GLN A 117 9.50 2.77 -11.79
N GLY A 118 8.52 1.90 -11.50
CA GLY A 118 8.71 0.64 -10.80
C GLY A 118 8.86 0.77 -9.27
N PHE A 119 8.60 1.94 -8.68
CA PHE A 119 8.78 2.16 -7.24
C PHE A 119 7.86 1.28 -6.41
N VAL A 120 6.55 1.26 -6.70
CA VAL A 120 5.58 0.40 -6.00
C VAL A 120 5.95 -1.07 -6.19
N LYS A 121 6.18 -1.50 -7.44
CA LYS A 121 6.55 -2.90 -7.73
C LYS A 121 7.77 -3.35 -6.95
N GLN A 122 8.85 -2.57 -6.95
CA GLN A 122 10.08 -2.95 -6.25
C GLN A 122 9.88 -2.89 -4.73
N GLY A 123 9.16 -1.88 -4.21
CA GLY A 123 8.81 -1.80 -2.79
C GLY A 123 8.00 -3.01 -2.32
N LEU A 124 6.97 -3.41 -3.07
CA LEU A 124 6.20 -4.61 -2.79
C LEU A 124 7.03 -5.89 -2.88
N LYS A 125 7.94 -5.98 -3.88
CA LYS A 125 8.83 -7.13 -4.01
C LYS A 125 9.68 -7.35 -2.77
N GLU A 126 10.19 -6.27 -2.18
CA GLU A 126 10.97 -6.37 -0.93
C GLU A 126 10.07 -6.65 0.28
N LEU A 127 8.91 -6.02 0.34
CA LEU A 127 7.96 -6.18 1.44
C LEU A 127 7.42 -7.63 1.52
N ILE A 128 7.07 -8.24 0.40
CA ILE A 128 6.57 -9.62 0.30
C ILE A 128 7.55 -10.63 0.91
N LYS A 129 8.85 -10.39 0.86
CA LYS A 129 9.86 -11.27 1.48
C LYS A 129 9.82 -11.26 3.01
N ILE A 130 9.34 -10.17 3.59
CA ILE A 130 9.36 -9.91 5.05
C ILE A 130 8.02 -10.25 5.71
N ILE A 131 6.92 -10.07 4.99
CA ILE A 131 5.55 -10.25 5.51
C ILE A 131 5.35 -11.62 6.19
N PRO A 132 5.74 -12.76 5.60
CA PRO A 132 5.49 -14.07 6.19
C PRO A 132 6.09 -14.21 7.59
N SER A 133 7.34 -13.82 7.74
CA SER A 133 8.04 -13.94 9.02
C SER A 133 7.58 -12.91 10.05
N LYS A 134 7.22 -11.70 9.61
CA LYS A 134 6.83 -10.60 10.49
C LYS A 134 5.40 -10.75 11.01
N PHE A 135 4.46 -11.16 10.15
CA PHE A 135 3.03 -11.15 10.45
C PHE A 135 2.40 -12.54 10.50
N LYS A 136 3.15 -13.61 10.22
CA LYS A 136 2.64 -14.99 10.08
C LYS A 136 1.51 -15.08 9.03
N ILE A 137 1.70 -14.40 7.92
CA ILE A 137 0.78 -14.35 6.78
C ILE A 137 1.34 -15.22 5.66
N ASP A 138 0.52 -16.10 5.14
CA ASP A 138 0.87 -17.05 4.09
C ASP A 138 0.26 -16.65 2.74
N LYS A 139 -0.81 -15.86 2.78
CA LYS A 139 -1.54 -15.42 1.59
C LYS A 139 -1.71 -13.89 1.59
N LEU A 140 -1.37 -13.29 0.47
CA LEU A 140 -1.57 -11.87 0.22
C LEU A 140 -2.63 -11.68 -0.87
N LEU A 141 -3.53 -10.73 -0.64
CA LEU A 141 -4.60 -10.37 -1.55
C LEU A 141 -4.44 -8.90 -1.99
N ILE A 142 -4.81 -8.61 -3.23
CA ILE A 142 -4.91 -7.25 -3.75
C ILE A 142 -6.26 -7.15 -4.47
N TYR A 143 -7.08 -6.20 -4.04
CA TYR A 143 -8.37 -5.90 -4.64
C TYR A 143 -8.19 -4.72 -5.58
N ILE A 144 -8.63 -4.85 -6.81
CA ILE A 144 -8.45 -3.82 -7.85
C ILE A 144 -9.75 -3.67 -8.63
N ASP A 145 -10.25 -2.46 -8.71
CA ASP A 145 -11.35 -2.08 -9.59
C ASP A 145 -11.08 -2.58 -11.02
N VAL A 146 -12.09 -3.18 -11.65
CA VAL A 146 -11.96 -3.78 -13.00
C VAL A 146 -11.53 -2.77 -14.07
N ASP A 147 -11.81 -1.49 -13.87
CA ASP A 147 -11.44 -0.41 -14.78
C ASP A 147 -10.04 0.16 -14.51
N ASN A 148 -9.44 -0.15 -13.33
CA ASN A 148 -8.10 0.31 -12.98
C ASN A 148 -7.00 -0.58 -13.61
N VAL A 149 -6.93 -0.57 -14.93
CA VAL A 149 -6.00 -1.41 -15.71
C VAL A 149 -4.54 -1.18 -15.31
N LYS A 150 -4.16 0.07 -14.99
CA LYS A 150 -2.78 0.40 -14.60
C LYS A 150 -2.35 -0.36 -13.34
N SER A 151 -3.21 -0.40 -12.32
CA SER A 151 -2.90 -1.07 -11.06
C SER A 151 -2.73 -2.58 -11.22
N LYS A 152 -3.45 -3.22 -12.15
CA LYS A 152 -3.39 -4.68 -12.39
C LYS A 152 -2.01 -5.19 -12.82
N PHE A 153 -1.21 -4.36 -13.51
CA PHE A 153 0.13 -4.77 -13.95
C PHE A 153 1.09 -5.07 -12.79
N ILE A 154 0.90 -4.43 -11.63
CA ILE A 154 1.79 -4.61 -10.49
C ILE A 154 1.66 -6.02 -9.91
N PRO A 155 0.49 -6.49 -9.43
CA PRO A 155 0.35 -7.83 -8.89
C PRO A 155 0.70 -8.91 -9.91
N ILE A 156 0.23 -8.80 -11.16
CA ILE A 156 0.54 -9.77 -12.23
C ILE A 156 2.07 -9.91 -12.39
N SER A 157 2.80 -8.78 -12.44
CA SER A 157 4.26 -8.77 -12.59
C SER A 157 5.01 -9.30 -11.38
N LEU A 158 4.36 -9.38 -10.21
CA LEU A 158 4.86 -9.96 -8.97
C LEU A 158 4.42 -11.41 -8.76
N GLY A 159 3.69 -12.01 -9.72
CA GLY A 159 3.27 -13.39 -9.70
C GLY A 159 1.96 -13.67 -8.92
N PHE A 160 1.20 -12.62 -8.58
CA PHE A 160 -0.17 -12.80 -8.12
C PHE A 160 -1.02 -13.35 -9.27
N LYS A 161 -1.99 -14.17 -8.93
CA LYS A 161 -2.96 -14.73 -9.89
C LYS A 161 -4.34 -14.15 -9.59
N LYS A 162 -5.12 -13.84 -10.64
CA LYS A 162 -6.54 -13.51 -10.47
C LYS A 162 -7.26 -14.75 -9.93
N GLU A 163 -7.87 -14.63 -8.77
CA GLU A 163 -8.59 -15.72 -8.09
C GLU A 163 -10.10 -15.61 -8.29
N SER A 164 -10.62 -14.39 -8.27
CA SER A 164 -12.05 -14.13 -8.39
C SER A 164 -12.34 -12.71 -8.86
N GLU A 165 -13.60 -12.45 -9.10
CA GLU A 165 -14.18 -11.15 -9.36
C GLU A 165 -15.45 -10.99 -8.52
N ILE A 166 -15.67 -9.83 -7.94
CA ILE A 166 -16.85 -9.52 -7.14
C ILE A 166 -17.56 -8.35 -7.79
N SER A 167 -18.78 -8.56 -8.22
CA SER A 167 -19.63 -7.50 -8.76
C SER A 167 -20.21 -6.65 -7.66
N GLN A 168 -20.33 -5.34 -7.92
CA GLN A 168 -20.92 -4.36 -7.00
C GLN A 168 -20.26 -4.38 -5.61
N PHE A 169 -18.94 -4.51 -5.58
CA PHE A 169 -18.16 -4.67 -4.34
C PHE A 169 -18.15 -3.40 -3.50
N GLU A 170 -17.93 -2.26 -4.11
CA GLU A 170 -17.82 -0.98 -3.41
C GLU A 170 -18.59 0.11 -4.13
N PHE A 171 -19.23 1.00 -3.37
CA PHE A 171 -19.95 2.16 -3.90
C PHE A 171 -19.15 3.43 -3.69
N TYR A 172 -18.71 4.04 -4.78
CA TYR A 172 -18.05 5.35 -4.79
C TYR A 172 -18.29 6.04 -6.15
N ASN A 173 -18.03 7.33 -6.23
CA ASN A 173 -18.29 8.13 -7.45
C ASN A 173 -19.70 7.88 -8.03
N GLU A 174 -20.71 7.81 -7.15
CA GLU A 174 -22.13 7.64 -7.51
C GLU A 174 -22.48 6.32 -8.21
N SER A 175 -21.59 5.32 -8.19
CA SER A 175 -21.81 4.01 -8.81
C SER A 175 -21.24 2.86 -7.99
N TYR A 176 -21.76 1.64 -8.23
CA TYR A 176 -21.14 0.42 -7.76
C TYR A 176 -20.02 -0.01 -8.69
N HIS A 177 -18.92 -0.45 -8.13
CA HIS A 177 -17.75 -0.89 -8.84
C HIS A 177 -17.49 -2.38 -8.63
N ASP A 178 -17.08 -3.05 -9.71
CA ASP A 178 -16.66 -4.44 -9.69
C ASP A 178 -15.16 -4.52 -9.40
N PHE A 179 -14.75 -5.55 -8.64
CA PHE A 179 -13.35 -5.73 -8.26
C PHE A 179 -12.81 -7.08 -8.65
N GLU A 180 -11.61 -7.11 -9.19
CA GLU A 180 -10.81 -8.32 -9.35
C GLU A 180 -9.95 -8.55 -8.10
N ILE A 181 -9.90 -9.80 -7.63
CA ILE A 181 -9.07 -10.21 -6.50
C ILE A 181 -7.87 -10.96 -7.02
N TYR A 182 -6.69 -10.45 -6.73
CA TYR A 182 -5.41 -11.08 -7.04
C TYR A 182 -4.81 -11.67 -5.77
N GLY A 183 -4.45 -12.95 -5.79
CA GLY A 183 -3.87 -13.68 -4.66
C GLY A 183 -2.45 -14.18 -4.92
N LEU A 184 -1.62 -14.18 -3.86
CA LEU A 184 -0.28 -14.75 -3.86
C LEU A 184 -0.05 -15.56 -2.60
N ASN A 185 0.28 -16.86 -2.74
CA ASN A 185 0.79 -17.68 -1.65
C ASN A 185 2.31 -17.44 -1.51
N VAL A 186 2.71 -16.83 -0.38
CA VAL A 186 4.10 -16.41 -0.19
C VAL A 186 5.02 -17.55 0.24
N ASN A 187 4.49 -18.60 0.86
CA ASN A 187 5.26 -19.78 1.26
C ASN A 187 5.72 -20.64 0.06
N GLU A 188 4.91 -20.72 -0.98
CA GLU A 188 5.26 -21.48 -2.20
C GLU A 188 6.43 -20.85 -2.96
N ARG A 189 6.70 -19.55 -2.79
CA ARG A 189 7.83 -18.87 -3.42
C ARG A 189 9.18 -19.21 -2.82
N ASN A 190 9.21 -19.54 -1.53
CA ASN A 190 10.47 -19.93 -0.86
C ASN A 190 10.94 -21.31 -1.30
N ILE A 191 10.05 -22.16 -1.82
CA ILE A 191 10.37 -23.50 -2.33
C ILE A 191 10.90 -23.46 -3.77
N ALA A 192 10.50 -22.45 -4.57
CA ALA A 192 10.89 -22.33 -5.99
C ALA A 192 12.23 -21.60 -6.22
N ASN A 193 12.80 -20.97 -5.19
CA ASN A 193 14.04 -20.19 -5.25
C ASN A 193 15.16 -20.76 -4.33
N GLY A 194 14.99 -21.99 -3.80
CA GLY A 194 15.98 -22.72 -3.02
C GLY A 194 16.75 -23.75 -3.84
#